data_8f05a7ef7e3ce6db74e864c13813bdb3
#
_entry.id   8f05a7ef7e3ce6db74e864c13813bdb3
#
_cell.length_a   1.000
_cell.length_b   1.000
_cell.length_c   1.000
_cell.angle_alpha   90.00
_cell.angle_beta   90.00
_cell.angle_gamma   90.00
#
_symmetry.space_group_name_H-M   'P 1'
#
loop_
_entity.id
_entity.type
_entity.pdbx_description
1 polymer ?
#
loop_
_entity_poly.entity_id
_entity_poly.type
_entity_poly.pdbx_seq_one_letter_code
_entity_poly.pdbx_strand_id
1 'polypeptide(L)'
;MSKSALETMTEEHTSERYAATMPPDYGKLYPSDEIAEHAAIVARRRLEPAHAELWRPLPGGGAVLCIVADDHPGLLSTVTAVLYLHELDVVTAQIYCRKRPDGVSEAVDFFWVRPNVHSDHHRIEPEEIASVKRVLAELVVRQACPDPIVPRRQGPEQPDAVPLARVFFETQPLRAGNYVLVVEALDFPGLLLAVARALHRQNLDILHSDIRTEGTRVHDRFAVADTLGAPLAPDRLAAIRAAVVTALRAAMGTA
;
A
#
# COMPACT_ATOMS: atom_id res chain seq x y z
N MET A 1 32.94 -28.90 2.79
CA MET A 1 31.95 -27.89 3.17
C MET A 1 30.70 -28.61 3.65
N SER A 2 30.14 -28.22 4.78
CA SER A 2 28.90 -28.83 5.32
C SER A 2 27.71 -28.45 4.44
N LYS A 3 26.71 -29.35 4.30
CA LYS A 3 25.45 -29.09 3.57
C LYS A 3 24.78 -27.78 4.06
N SER A 4 24.83 -27.52 5.36
CA SER A 4 24.34 -26.27 5.99
C SER A 4 25.05 -25.01 5.48
N ALA A 5 26.37 -25.05 5.29
CA ALA A 5 27.12 -23.88 4.80
C ALA A 5 26.83 -23.56 3.34
N LEU A 6 26.54 -24.57 2.52
CA LEU A 6 26.11 -24.39 1.12
C LEU A 6 24.69 -23.82 1.03
N GLU A 7 23.77 -24.28 1.87
CA GLU A 7 22.39 -23.76 1.96
C GLU A 7 22.40 -22.29 2.37
N THR A 8 23.16 -21.91 3.43
CA THR A 8 23.30 -20.52 3.88
C THR A 8 23.90 -19.61 2.81
N MET A 9 24.96 -20.05 2.10
CA MET A 9 25.56 -19.26 1.01
C MET A 9 24.59 -19.09 -0.18
N THR A 10 23.72 -20.06 -0.44
CA THR A 10 22.71 -19.99 -1.52
C THR A 10 21.59 -19.01 -1.14
N GLU A 11 21.17 -19.01 0.11
CA GLU A 11 20.14 -18.09 0.63
C GLU A 11 20.65 -16.65 0.68
N GLU A 12 21.88 -16.40 1.17
CA GLU A 12 22.50 -15.09 1.16
C GLU A 12 22.62 -14.53 -0.27
N HIS A 13 23.06 -15.33 -1.22
CA HIS A 13 23.19 -14.93 -2.62
C HIS A 13 21.82 -14.63 -3.28
N THR A 14 20.78 -15.33 -2.87
CA THR A 14 19.41 -15.10 -3.34
C THR A 14 18.83 -13.82 -2.77
N SER A 15 19.02 -13.57 -1.47
CA SER A 15 18.53 -12.34 -0.80
C SER A 15 19.24 -11.08 -1.32
N GLU A 16 20.56 -11.12 -1.53
CA GLU A 16 21.33 -10.02 -2.14
C GLU A 16 20.83 -9.68 -3.55
N ARG A 17 20.64 -10.71 -4.40
CA ARG A 17 20.12 -10.52 -5.77
C ARG A 17 18.71 -9.95 -5.76
N TYR A 18 17.85 -10.40 -4.86
CA TYR A 18 16.51 -9.87 -4.70
C TYR A 18 16.54 -8.43 -4.22
N ALA A 19 17.29 -8.13 -3.14
CA ALA A 19 17.44 -6.77 -2.60
C ALA A 19 17.95 -5.78 -3.66
N ALA A 20 18.85 -6.21 -4.54
CA ALA A 20 19.35 -5.37 -5.64
C ALA A 20 18.28 -4.98 -6.67
N THR A 21 17.15 -5.67 -6.72
CA THR A 21 16.00 -5.30 -7.57
C THR A 21 15.03 -4.34 -6.90
N MET A 22 15.13 -4.18 -5.57
CA MET A 22 14.28 -3.32 -4.76
C MET A 22 14.82 -1.89 -4.70
N PRO A 23 14.04 -0.89 -4.25
CA PRO A 23 14.52 0.46 -4.03
C PRO A 23 15.72 0.51 -3.06
N PRO A 24 16.64 1.49 -3.21
CA PRO A 24 17.92 1.52 -2.49
C PRO A 24 17.83 1.49 -0.96
N ASP A 25 16.72 1.98 -0.39
CA ASP A 25 16.53 2.02 1.06
C ASP A 25 15.92 0.73 1.63
N TYR A 26 15.41 -0.16 0.77
CA TYR A 26 14.79 -1.41 1.18
C TYR A 26 15.73 -2.28 2.04
N GLY A 27 16.94 -2.51 1.58
CA GLY A 27 17.94 -3.30 2.30
C GLY A 27 18.44 -2.67 3.62
N LYS A 28 18.08 -1.41 3.90
CA LYS A 28 18.36 -0.77 5.20
C LYS A 28 17.25 -1.00 6.22
N LEU A 29 16.04 -1.33 5.73
CA LEU A 29 14.85 -1.50 6.56
C LEU A 29 14.68 -2.94 7.04
N TYR A 30 15.19 -3.91 6.26
CA TYR A 30 15.01 -5.33 6.53
C TYR A 30 16.36 -6.06 6.67
N PRO A 31 16.52 -6.90 7.70
CA PRO A 31 17.69 -7.79 7.82
C PRO A 31 17.64 -8.88 6.73
N SER A 32 18.78 -9.53 6.49
CA SER A 32 18.96 -10.46 5.36
C SER A 32 18.04 -11.69 5.40
N ASP A 33 17.69 -12.18 6.59
CA ASP A 33 16.75 -13.27 6.79
C ASP A 33 15.32 -12.88 6.39
N GLU A 34 14.86 -11.69 6.75
CA GLU A 34 13.57 -11.16 6.31
C GLU A 34 13.55 -10.93 4.80
N ILE A 35 14.63 -10.43 4.22
CA ILE A 35 14.77 -10.27 2.76
C ILE A 35 14.67 -11.63 2.05
N ALA A 36 15.24 -12.69 2.63
CA ALA A 36 15.11 -14.05 2.09
C ALA A 36 13.66 -14.57 2.14
N GLU A 37 12.94 -14.31 3.24
CA GLU A 37 11.52 -14.62 3.36
C GLU A 37 10.69 -13.88 2.29
N HIS A 38 10.93 -12.58 2.09
CA HIS A 38 10.26 -11.78 1.08
C HIS A 38 10.53 -12.31 -0.34
N ALA A 39 11.78 -12.64 -0.64
CA ALA A 39 12.15 -13.25 -1.92
C ALA A 39 11.42 -14.58 -2.16
N ALA A 40 11.27 -15.39 -1.10
CA ALA A 40 10.54 -16.65 -1.17
C ALA A 40 9.03 -16.45 -1.42
N ILE A 41 8.40 -15.44 -0.79
CA ILE A 41 7.00 -15.09 -1.04
C ILE A 41 6.81 -14.66 -2.51
N VAL A 42 7.68 -13.76 -2.99
CA VAL A 42 7.65 -13.29 -4.38
C VAL A 42 7.80 -14.45 -5.37
N ALA A 43 8.70 -15.41 -5.08
CA ALA A 43 8.90 -16.58 -5.94
C ALA A 43 7.66 -17.48 -6.00
N ARG A 44 6.84 -17.55 -4.94
CA ARG A 44 5.59 -18.32 -4.90
C ARG A 44 4.47 -17.76 -5.78
N ARG A 45 4.54 -16.47 -6.14
CA ARG A 45 3.59 -15.88 -7.10
C ARG A 45 3.59 -16.61 -8.44
N ARG A 46 4.75 -17.05 -8.93
CA ARG A 46 4.93 -17.70 -10.25
C ARG A 46 4.31 -16.87 -11.39
N LEU A 47 3.29 -17.42 -12.07
CA LEU A 47 2.56 -16.78 -13.17
C LEU A 47 1.16 -16.27 -12.75
N GLU A 48 0.86 -16.26 -11.48
CA GLU A 48 -0.40 -15.73 -11.00
C GLU A 48 -0.46 -14.20 -11.22
N PRO A 49 -1.61 -13.63 -11.60
CA PRO A 49 -1.75 -12.19 -11.80
C PRO A 49 -1.43 -11.39 -10.53
N ALA A 50 -1.88 -11.92 -9.38
CA ALA A 50 -1.56 -11.39 -8.06
C ALA A 50 -1.39 -12.55 -7.06
N HIS A 51 -0.59 -12.31 -6.05
CA HIS A 51 -0.38 -13.21 -4.92
C HIS A 51 -0.53 -12.43 -3.63
N ALA A 52 -1.24 -12.99 -2.66
CA ALA A 52 -1.32 -12.46 -1.30
C ALA A 52 -0.99 -13.58 -0.33
N GLU A 53 -0.11 -13.29 0.60
CA GLU A 53 0.34 -14.25 1.61
C GLU A 53 0.51 -13.58 2.97
N LEU A 54 0.15 -14.29 4.04
CA LEU A 54 0.47 -13.86 5.39
C LEU A 54 1.98 -14.06 5.61
N TRP A 55 2.68 -12.93 5.76
CA TRP A 55 4.10 -12.98 6.11
C TRP A 55 4.30 -13.22 7.60
N ARG A 56 3.60 -12.46 8.45
CA ARG A 56 3.70 -12.59 9.91
C ARG A 56 2.38 -12.34 10.60
N PRO A 57 2.00 -13.15 11.60
CA PRO A 57 0.92 -12.80 12.50
C PRO A 57 1.36 -11.67 13.45
N LEU A 58 0.43 -10.83 13.87
CA LEU A 58 0.66 -9.75 14.81
C LEU A 58 -0.14 -9.96 16.10
N PRO A 59 0.32 -9.40 17.23
CA PRO A 59 -0.47 -9.38 18.46
C PRO A 59 -1.85 -8.75 18.23
N GLY A 60 -2.86 -9.22 18.96
CA GLY A 60 -4.23 -8.70 18.84
C GLY A 60 -4.99 -9.16 17.60
N GLY A 61 -4.55 -10.22 16.93
CA GLY A 61 -5.26 -10.84 15.81
C GLY A 61 -4.98 -10.21 14.44
N GLY A 62 -4.09 -9.22 14.38
CA GLY A 62 -3.64 -8.63 13.12
C GLY A 62 -2.63 -9.51 12.38
N ALA A 63 -2.21 -9.06 11.21
CA ALA A 63 -1.22 -9.73 10.37
C ALA A 63 -0.42 -8.74 9.52
N VAL A 64 0.75 -9.16 9.07
CA VAL A 64 1.45 -8.53 7.96
C VAL A 64 1.20 -9.36 6.71
N LEU A 65 0.56 -8.75 5.72
CA LEU A 65 0.31 -9.36 4.41
C LEU A 65 1.38 -8.87 3.44
N CYS A 66 1.97 -9.79 2.69
CA CYS A 66 2.75 -9.47 1.50
C CYS A 66 1.87 -9.66 0.26
N ILE A 67 1.71 -8.62 -0.55
CA ILE A 67 0.95 -8.62 -1.80
C ILE A 67 1.92 -8.38 -2.95
N VAL A 68 1.87 -9.25 -3.96
CA VAL A 68 2.73 -9.19 -5.14
C VAL A 68 1.88 -9.22 -6.40
N ALA A 69 2.05 -8.25 -7.28
CA ALA A 69 1.32 -8.17 -8.55
C ALA A 69 2.16 -7.45 -9.62
N ASP A 70 1.82 -7.59 -10.91
CA ASP A 70 2.37 -6.70 -11.92
C ASP A 70 1.92 -5.28 -11.64
N ASP A 71 2.88 -4.35 -11.58
CA ASP A 71 2.62 -2.97 -11.22
C ASP A 71 1.97 -2.21 -12.38
N HIS A 72 0.90 -1.50 -12.06
CA HIS A 72 0.17 -0.66 -13.01
C HIS A 72 -0.54 0.49 -12.27
N PRO A 73 -0.83 1.61 -12.94
CA PRO A 73 -1.58 2.70 -12.33
C PRO A 73 -2.92 2.24 -11.73
N GLY A 74 -3.16 2.61 -10.46
CA GLY A 74 -4.37 2.23 -9.73
C GLY A 74 -4.29 0.90 -8.97
N LEU A 75 -3.18 0.15 -9.04
CA LEU A 75 -3.03 -1.11 -8.30
C LEU A 75 -3.26 -0.93 -6.80
N LEU A 76 -2.65 0.06 -6.17
CA LEU A 76 -2.85 0.33 -4.74
C LEU A 76 -4.32 0.63 -4.41
N SER A 77 -5.03 1.32 -5.29
CA SER A 77 -6.47 1.56 -5.14
C SER A 77 -7.27 0.25 -5.17
N THR A 78 -6.90 -0.70 -6.04
CA THR A 78 -7.51 -2.02 -6.12
C THR A 78 -7.20 -2.85 -4.87
N VAL A 79 -5.94 -2.91 -4.45
CA VAL A 79 -5.51 -3.64 -3.24
C VAL A 79 -6.26 -3.13 -2.01
N THR A 80 -6.23 -1.82 -1.79
CA THR A 80 -6.88 -1.22 -0.61
C THR A 80 -8.40 -1.39 -0.63
N ALA A 81 -9.03 -1.40 -1.80
CA ALA A 81 -10.45 -1.71 -1.94
C ALA A 81 -10.76 -3.17 -1.56
N VAL A 82 -9.92 -4.12 -1.97
CA VAL A 82 -10.08 -5.53 -1.59
C VAL A 82 -9.91 -5.70 -0.09
N LEU A 83 -8.87 -5.13 0.50
CA LEU A 83 -8.66 -5.19 1.96
C LEU A 83 -9.87 -4.60 2.71
N TYR A 84 -10.38 -3.47 2.25
CA TYR A 84 -11.57 -2.83 2.84
C TYR A 84 -12.82 -3.70 2.74
N LEU A 85 -13.07 -4.37 1.58
CA LEU A 85 -14.19 -5.30 1.38
C LEU A 85 -14.11 -6.54 2.27
N HIS A 86 -12.91 -6.93 2.67
CA HIS A 86 -12.65 -8.00 3.63
C HIS A 86 -12.57 -7.50 5.08
N GLU A 87 -13.07 -6.29 5.35
CA GLU A 87 -13.07 -5.70 6.69
C GLU A 87 -11.70 -5.65 7.36
N LEU A 88 -10.65 -5.46 6.56
CA LEU A 88 -9.27 -5.32 7.01
C LEU A 88 -8.85 -3.85 7.02
N ASP A 89 -8.59 -3.31 8.21
CA ASP A 89 -8.02 -1.99 8.38
C ASP A 89 -6.51 -2.02 8.19
N VAL A 90 -6.00 -1.15 7.33
CA VAL A 90 -4.56 -0.95 7.15
C VAL A 90 -4.05 0.03 8.20
N VAL A 91 -3.16 -0.43 9.06
CA VAL A 91 -2.50 0.38 10.12
C VAL A 91 -1.21 1.00 9.61
N THR A 92 -0.45 0.21 8.84
CA THR A 92 0.83 0.61 8.24
C THR A 92 0.95 -0.09 6.90
N ALA A 93 1.58 0.56 5.93
CA ALA A 93 1.92 -0.08 4.67
C ALA A 93 3.25 0.43 4.14
N GLN A 94 3.97 -0.46 3.49
CA GLN A 94 5.18 -0.16 2.75
C GLN A 94 4.98 -0.67 1.32
N ILE A 95 4.97 0.24 0.38
CA ILE A 95 4.68 -0.01 -1.02
C ILE A 95 5.97 0.12 -1.81
N TYR A 96 6.32 -0.92 -2.56
CA TYR A 96 7.54 -0.97 -3.35
C TYR A 96 7.23 -1.37 -4.79
N CYS A 97 7.89 -0.71 -5.72
CA CYS A 97 7.94 -1.15 -7.11
C CYS A 97 9.37 -1.58 -7.44
N ARG A 98 9.53 -2.76 -8.03
CA ARG A 98 10.80 -3.27 -8.53
C ARG A 98 10.74 -3.61 -10.01
N LYS A 99 11.90 -3.75 -10.65
CA LYS A 99 12.00 -4.29 -12.00
C LYS A 99 12.38 -5.76 -11.95
N ARG A 100 11.55 -6.63 -12.54
CA ARG A 100 11.89 -8.03 -12.76
C ARG A 100 12.98 -8.18 -13.82
N PRO A 101 13.65 -9.33 -13.90
CA PRO A 101 14.68 -9.58 -14.92
C PRO A 101 14.17 -9.46 -16.36
N ASP A 102 12.86 -9.68 -16.61
CA ASP A 102 12.20 -9.50 -17.90
C ASP A 102 11.83 -8.06 -18.21
N GLY A 103 12.13 -7.11 -17.30
CA GLY A 103 11.87 -5.69 -17.43
C GLY A 103 10.48 -5.25 -16.99
N VAL A 104 9.59 -6.16 -16.62
CA VAL A 104 8.25 -5.83 -16.12
C VAL A 104 8.35 -5.22 -14.72
N SER A 105 7.57 -4.16 -14.47
CA SER A 105 7.40 -3.60 -13.13
C SER A 105 6.53 -4.52 -12.28
N GLU A 106 6.96 -4.77 -11.06
CA GLU A 106 6.27 -5.61 -10.10
C GLU A 106 6.16 -4.87 -8.76
N ALA A 107 4.94 -4.77 -8.26
CA ALA A 107 4.66 -4.28 -6.93
C ALA A 107 4.94 -5.40 -5.91
N VAL A 108 5.61 -5.05 -4.81
CA VAL A 108 5.82 -5.91 -3.65
C VAL A 108 5.49 -5.08 -2.42
N ASP A 109 4.29 -5.27 -1.92
CA ASP A 109 3.69 -4.41 -0.93
C ASP A 109 3.47 -5.16 0.38
N PHE A 110 3.79 -4.52 1.49
CA PHE A 110 3.57 -5.05 2.83
C PHE A 110 2.52 -4.23 3.53
N PHE A 111 1.46 -4.89 4.00
CA PHE A 111 0.36 -4.26 4.72
C PHE A 111 0.25 -4.84 6.12
N TRP A 112 0.44 -4.01 7.13
CA TRP A 112 0.09 -4.32 8.52
C TRP A 112 -1.41 -4.09 8.68
N VAL A 113 -2.16 -5.16 8.81
CA VAL A 113 -3.61 -5.12 8.85
C VAL A 113 -4.15 -5.68 10.16
N ARG A 114 -5.31 -5.22 10.53
CA ARG A 114 -6.11 -5.76 11.65
C ARG A 114 -7.56 -5.93 11.20
N PRO A 115 -8.33 -6.82 11.83
CA PRO A 115 -9.78 -6.84 11.63
C PRO A 115 -10.37 -5.47 11.96
N ASN A 116 -11.33 -5.02 11.16
CA ASN A 116 -12.03 -3.76 11.41
C ASN A 116 -12.82 -3.88 12.73
N VAL A 117 -13.01 -2.76 13.41
CA VAL A 117 -13.78 -2.70 14.67
C VAL A 117 -15.25 -3.13 14.51
N HIS A 118 -15.77 -3.18 13.29
CA HIS A 118 -17.12 -3.65 12.98
C HIS A 118 -17.14 -5.10 12.46
N SER A 119 -15.97 -5.72 12.32
CA SER A 119 -15.87 -7.12 11.90
C SER A 119 -16.29 -8.04 13.06
N ASP A 120 -17.01 -9.10 12.75
CA ASP A 120 -17.30 -10.17 13.69
C ASP A 120 -16.07 -11.06 13.99
N HIS A 121 -15.00 -10.87 13.23
CA HIS A 121 -13.75 -11.61 13.37
C HIS A 121 -12.79 -10.88 14.30
N HIS A 122 -12.23 -11.61 15.27
CA HIS A 122 -11.22 -11.08 16.20
C HIS A 122 -9.78 -11.32 15.74
N ARG A 123 -9.59 -12.08 14.67
CA ARG A 123 -8.29 -12.37 14.06
C ARG A 123 -8.45 -12.70 12.58
N ILE A 124 -7.38 -12.53 11.83
CA ILE A 124 -7.31 -12.84 10.41
C ILE A 124 -7.02 -14.33 10.23
N GLU A 125 -7.94 -15.03 9.55
CA GLU A 125 -7.83 -16.46 9.33
C GLU A 125 -7.23 -16.76 7.93
N PRO A 126 -6.59 -17.94 7.73
CA PRO A 126 -6.02 -18.32 6.44
C PRO A 126 -7.01 -18.31 5.27
N GLU A 127 -8.28 -18.66 5.54
CA GLU A 127 -9.37 -18.66 4.57
C GLU A 127 -9.67 -17.25 4.05
N GLU A 128 -9.56 -16.25 4.91
CA GLU A 128 -9.74 -14.85 4.55
C GLU A 128 -8.61 -14.38 3.64
N ILE A 129 -7.36 -14.73 3.94
CA ILE A 129 -6.21 -14.44 3.07
C ILE A 129 -6.37 -15.10 1.70
N ALA A 130 -6.85 -16.36 1.66
CA ALA A 130 -7.12 -17.06 0.42
C ALA A 130 -8.22 -16.36 -0.39
N SER A 131 -9.25 -15.82 0.27
CA SER A 131 -10.30 -15.03 -0.37
C SER A 131 -9.77 -13.69 -0.91
N VAL A 132 -8.98 -12.96 -0.12
CA VAL A 132 -8.28 -11.74 -0.56
C VAL A 132 -7.46 -12.01 -1.82
N LYS A 133 -6.61 -13.05 -1.81
CA LYS A 133 -5.80 -13.46 -2.97
C LYS A 133 -6.66 -13.69 -4.20
N ARG A 134 -7.73 -14.46 -4.07
CA ARG A 134 -8.63 -14.82 -5.19
C ARG A 134 -9.29 -13.59 -5.80
N VAL A 135 -9.88 -12.73 -4.96
CA VAL A 135 -10.57 -11.52 -5.42
C VAL A 135 -9.57 -10.54 -6.06
N LEU A 136 -8.40 -10.38 -5.44
CA LEU A 136 -7.34 -9.52 -5.99
C LEU A 136 -6.88 -10.00 -7.36
N ALA A 137 -6.62 -11.30 -7.53
CA ALA A 137 -6.20 -11.87 -8.82
C ALA A 137 -7.24 -11.61 -9.93
N GLU A 138 -8.53 -11.77 -9.63
CA GLU A 138 -9.61 -11.47 -10.59
C GLU A 138 -9.64 -10.00 -11.00
N LEU A 139 -9.50 -9.08 -10.03
CA LEU A 139 -9.57 -7.64 -10.27
C LEU A 139 -8.34 -7.12 -11.02
N VAL A 140 -7.15 -7.65 -10.71
CA VAL A 140 -5.91 -7.30 -11.41
C VAL A 140 -5.99 -7.71 -12.88
N VAL A 141 -6.47 -8.92 -13.19
CA VAL A 141 -6.67 -9.36 -14.58
C VAL A 141 -7.64 -8.45 -15.33
N ARG A 142 -8.70 -8.02 -14.68
CA ARG A 142 -9.73 -7.13 -15.28
C ARG A 142 -9.31 -5.68 -15.31
N GLN A 143 -8.20 -5.31 -14.67
CA GLN A 143 -7.80 -3.93 -14.40
C GLN A 143 -8.96 -3.12 -13.79
N ALA A 144 -9.70 -3.75 -12.90
CA ALA A 144 -10.91 -3.19 -12.29
C ALA A 144 -10.62 -2.79 -10.84
N CYS A 145 -10.98 -1.57 -10.49
CA CYS A 145 -11.00 -1.13 -9.11
C CYS A 145 -12.46 -1.18 -8.61
N PRO A 146 -12.79 -2.03 -7.65
CA PRO A 146 -14.14 -2.06 -7.08
C PRO A 146 -14.42 -0.70 -6.41
N ASP A 147 -15.68 -0.29 -6.43
CA ASP A 147 -16.14 0.91 -5.75
C ASP A 147 -16.95 0.54 -4.50
N PRO A 148 -16.31 0.07 -3.42
CA PRO A 148 -17.02 -0.23 -2.20
C PRO A 148 -17.66 1.06 -1.67
N ILE A 149 -18.91 0.94 -1.23
CA ILE A 149 -19.55 2.01 -0.49
C ILE A 149 -18.85 2.08 0.87
N VAL A 150 -17.99 3.09 1.04
CA VAL A 150 -17.44 3.39 2.35
C VAL A 150 -18.59 3.95 3.19
N PRO A 151 -19.04 3.26 4.26
CA PRO A 151 -20.08 3.79 5.10
C PRO A 151 -19.64 5.14 5.65
N ARG A 152 -20.51 6.15 5.49
CA ARG A 152 -20.26 7.45 6.12
C ARG A 152 -20.19 7.23 7.63
N ARG A 153 -19.09 7.63 8.23
CA ARG A 153 -18.93 7.56 9.68
C ARG A 153 -19.96 8.49 10.31
N GLN A 154 -20.94 7.94 11.02
CA GLN A 154 -21.75 8.70 11.96
C GLN A 154 -20.90 8.89 13.23
N GLY A 155 -20.01 9.87 13.21
CA GLY A 155 -19.28 10.32 14.39
C GLY A 155 -20.00 11.52 15.04
N PRO A 156 -19.79 11.77 16.32
CA PRO A 156 -20.29 12.99 16.93
C PRO A 156 -19.72 14.19 16.16
N GLU A 157 -20.58 15.20 15.92
CA GLU A 157 -20.16 16.48 15.38
C GLU A 157 -18.98 16.99 16.23
N GLN A 158 -17.78 16.96 15.65
CA GLN A 158 -16.61 17.54 16.31
C GLN A 158 -16.64 19.05 16.13
N PRO A 159 -16.39 19.83 17.19
CA PRO A 159 -16.33 21.26 17.08
C PRO A 159 -15.22 21.70 16.12
N ASP A 160 -15.46 22.78 15.40
CA ASP A 160 -14.75 23.39 14.26
C ASP A 160 -13.25 23.72 14.42
N ALA A 161 -12.53 23.17 15.40
CA ALA A 161 -11.24 23.67 15.83
C ALA A 161 -10.00 22.91 15.36
N VAL A 162 -10.10 21.73 14.73
CA VAL A 162 -8.93 20.99 14.23
C VAL A 162 -9.13 20.64 12.76
N PRO A 163 -8.18 20.96 11.85
CA PRO A 163 -8.28 20.52 10.47
C PRO A 163 -8.33 18.98 10.45
N LEU A 164 -9.46 18.42 9.99
CA LEU A 164 -9.70 16.97 9.91
C LEU A 164 -8.65 16.25 9.05
N ALA A 165 -8.09 16.96 8.08
CA ALA A 165 -6.99 16.49 7.26
C ALA A 165 -6.12 17.65 6.76
N ARG A 166 -4.83 17.44 6.73
CA ARG A 166 -3.84 18.32 6.09
C ARG A 166 -3.17 17.55 4.97
N VAL A 167 -3.21 18.09 3.77
CA VAL A 167 -2.61 17.49 2.56
C VAL A 167 -1.69 18.52 1.92
N PHE A 168 -0.44 18.14 1.67
CA PHE A 168 0.54 19.03 1.05
C PHE A 168 1.60 18.25 0.28
N PHE A 169 2.25 18.91 -0.67
CA PHE A 169 3.45 18.38 -1.31
C PHE A 169 4.69 18.89 -0.57
N GLU A 170 5.69 18.03 -0.42
CA GLU A 170 7.01 18.46 0.05
C GLU A 170 7.64 19.42 -0.96
N THR A 171 8.42 20.39 -0.43
CA THR A 171 9.02 21.47 -1.24
C THR A 171 10.14 21.01 -2.17
N GLN A 172 10.73 19.86 -1.90
CA GLN A 172 11.81 19.31 -2.76
C GLN A 172 11.31 18.05 -3.46
N PRO A 173 11.30 18.03 -4.81
CA PRO A 173 11.04 16.79 -5.53
C PRO A 173 12.16 15.78 -5.25
N LEU A 174 11.82 14.51 -5.08
CA LEU A 174 12.78 13.41 -4.90
C LEU A 174 13.76 13.28 -6.08
N ARG A 175 13.23 13.49 -7.29
CA ARG A 175 13.93 13.58 -8.59
C ARG A 175 13.06 14.42 -9.53
N ALA A 176 13.61 14.82 -10.67
CA ALA A 176 12.82 15.49 -11.71
C ALA A 176 11.56 14.66 -12.06
N GLY A 177 10.38 15.23 -11.84
CA GLY A 177 9.09 14.59 -12.11
C GLY A 177 8.49 13.75 -10.98
N ASN A 178 9.20 13.49 -9.88
CA ASN A 178 8.70 12.72 -8.73
C ASN A 178 8.44 13.65 -7.54
N TYR A 179 7.23 13.61 -7.02
CA TYR A 179 6.76 14.48 -5.94
C TYR A 179 6.36 13.64 -4.73
N VAL A 180 6.50 14.20 -3.53
CA VAL A 180 6.01 13.58 -2.30
C VAL A 180 4.77 14.30 -1.83
N LEU A 181 3.63 13.60 -1.86
CA LEU A 181 2.40 14.04 -1.21
C LEU A 181 2.39 13.52 0.22
N VAL A 182 2.11 14.41 1.18
CA VAL A 182 1.94 14.06 2.59
C VAL A 182 0.48 14.24 2.98
N VAL A 183 -0.05 13.26 3.69
CA VAL A 183 -1.42 13.26 4.25
C VAL A 183 -1.32 13.10 5.76
N GLU A 184 -1.79 14.09 6.50
CA GLU A 184 -1.94 14.06 7.95
C GLU A 184 -3.44 14.15 8.27
N ALA A 185 -4.00 13.14 8.94
CA ALA A 185 -5.42 13.10 9.24
C ALA A 185 -5.72 12.30 10.53
N LEU A 186 -6.96 12.32 10.97
CA LEU A 186 -7.45 11.33 11.91
C LEU A 186 -7.63 10.00 11.18
N ASP A 187 -7.23 8.90 11.83
CA ASP A 187 -7.39 7.56 11.27
C ASP A 187 -8.87 7.16 11.20
N PHE A 188 -9.26 6.57 10.08
CA PHE A 188 -10.58 5.97 9.91
C PHE A 188 -10.53 4.82 8.88
N PRO A 189 -11.42 3.81 8.99
CA PRO A 189 -11.50 2.73 8.01
C PRO A 189 -11.69 3.24 6.58
N GLY A 190 -10.82 2.81 5.66
CA GLY A 190 -10.86 3.23 4.27
C GLY A 190 -10.14 4.54 3.92
N LEU A 191 -9.39 5.14 4.86
CA LEU A 191 -8.60 6.35 4.58
C LEU A 191 -7.62 6.13 3.42
N LEU A 192 -6.82 5.08 3.51
CA LEU A 192 -5.83 4.76 2.47
C LEU A 192 -6.50 4.50 1.11
N LEU A 193 -7.67 3.84 1.11
CA LEU A 193 -8.48 3.65 -0.10
C LEU A 193 -8.91 4.99 -0.70
N ALA A 194 -9.41 5.92 0.13
CA ALA A 194 -9.84 7.23 -0.33
C ALA A 194 -8.70 8.02 -0.99
N VAL A 195 -7.50 8.00 -0.38
CA VAL A 195 -6.31 8.65 -0.92
C VAL A 195 -5.86 7.97 -2.22
N ALA A 196 -5.67 6.65 -2.23
CA ALA A 196 -5.20 5.90 -3.40
C ALA A 196 -6.13 6.11 -4.62
N ARG A 197 -7.45 6.11 -4.40
CA ARG A 197 -8.45 6.40 -5.45
C ARG A 197 -8.39 7.83 -5.94
N ALA A 198 -8.22 8.80 -5.05
CA ALA A 198 -8.09 10.18 -5.44
C ALA A 198 -6.85 10.40 -6.32
N LEU A 199 -5.72 9.81 -5.96
CA LEU A 199 -4.48 9.87 -6.73
C LEU A 199 -4.64 9.20 -8.10
N HIS A 200 -5.22 8.00 -8.15
CA HIS A 200 -5.49 7.29 -9.41
C HIS A 200 -6.41 8.11 -10.34
N ARG A 201 -7.50 8.70 -9.83
CA ARG A 201 -8.40 9.56 -10.60
C ARG A 201 -7.72 10.85 -11.11
N GLN A 202 -6.63 11.24 -10.48
CA GLN A 202 -5.78 12.33 -10.92
C GLN A 202 -4.66 11.88 -11.89
N ASN A 203 -4.72 10.66 -12.44
CA ASN A 203 -3.71 10.07 -13.32
C ASN A 203 -2.30 10.13 -12.70
N LEU A 204 -2.22 9.82 -11.41
CA LEU A 204 -0.94 9.68 -10.73
C LEU A 204 -0.62 8.21 -10.48
N ASP A 205 0.64 7.89 -10.70
CA ASP A 205 1.23 6.63 -10.31
C ASP A 205 1.92 6.77 -8.94
N ILE A 206 1.77 5.75 -8.08
CA ILE A 206 2.36 5.72 -6.75
C ILE A 206 3.61 4.83 -6.83
N LEU A 207 4.77 5.46 -6.80
CA LEU A 207 6.07 4.81 -6.97
C LEU A 207 6.56 4.14 -5.68
N HIS A 208 6.20 4.72 -4.55
CA HIS A 208 6.54 4.28 -3.20
C HIS A 208 5.62 4.97 -2.21
N SER A 209 5.29 4.29 -1.11
CA SER A 209 4.61 4.94 0.00
C SER A 209 5.05 4.37 1.34
N ASP A 210 4.98 5.24 2.35
CA ASP A 210 5.23 4.94 3.75
C ASP A 210 3.99 5.42 4.52
N ILE A 211 3.18 4.47 4.95
CA ILE A 211 1.90 4.67 5.60
C ILE A 211 2.06 4.37 7.08
N ARG A 212 1.73 5.31 7.94
CA ARG A 212 1.91 5.16 9.39
C ARG A 212 0.72 5.70 10.17
N THR A 213 0.18 4.88 11.05
CA THR A 213 -0.80 5.31 12.04
C THR A 213 -0.17 5.33 13.43
N GLU A 214 -0.18 6.49 14.07
CA GLU A 214 0.28 6.69 15.45
C GLU A 214 -0.91 7.10 16.33
N GLY A 215 -1.37 6.18 17.18
CA GLY A 215 -2.59 6.38 17.96
C GLY A 215 -3.82 6.53 17.08
N THR A 216 -4.39 7.73 17.03
CA THR A 216 -5.57 8.07 16.21
C THR A 216 -5.22 8.93 14.99
N ARG A 217 -3.96 9.14 14.70
CA ARG A 217 -3.52 9.99 13.59
C ARG A 217 -2.70 9.20 12.59
N VAL A 218 -2.90 9.54 11.33
CA VAL A 218 -2.07 9.03 10.22
C VAL A 218 -1.07 10.10 9.79
N HIS A 219 0.10 9.62 9.37
CA HIS A 219 1.10 10.41 8.67
C HIS A 219 1.60 9.59 7.48
N ASP A 220 0.96 9.81 6.34
CA ASP A 220 1.18 9.02 5.14
C ASP A 220 1.96 9.83 4.12
N ARG A 221 2.98 9.21 3.51
CA ARG A 221 3.83 9.81 2.48
C ARG A 221 3.72 8.97 1.21
N PHE A 222 3.41 9.63 0.10
CA PHE A 222 3.27 9.02 -1.22
C PHE A 222 4.24 9.67 -2.18
N ALA A 223 5.23 8.92 -2.66
CA ALA A 223 6.03 9.32 -3.81
C ALA A 223 5.21 9.07 -5.07
N VAL A 224 4.87 10.12 -5.79
CA VAL A 224 3.96 10.08 -6.95
C VAL A 224 4.59 10.69 -8.19
N ALA A 225 4.19 10.20 -9.35
CA ALA A 225 4.52 10.76 -10.65
C ALA A 225 3.26 10.80 -11.53
N ASP A 226 3.28 11.68 -12.54
CA ASP A 226 2.26 11.64 -13.59
C ASP A 226 2.40 10.36 -14.42
N THR A 227 1.29 9.68 -14.73
CA THR A 227 1.30 8.42 -15.49
C THR A 227 1.90 8.54 -16.89
N LEU A 228 1.93 9.75 -17.46
CA LEU A 228 2.56 10.05 -18.74
C LEU A 228 3.99 10.60 -18.58
N GLY A 229 4.51 10.69 -17.35
CA GLY A 229 5.83 11.19 -17.05
C GLY A 229 5.99 12.70 -17.16
N ALA A 230 4.88 13.47 -17.24
CA ALA A 230 4.91 14.91 -17.33
C ALA A 230 5.24 15.55 -15.97
N PRO A 231 6.03 16.65 -15.92
CA PRO A 231 6.19 17.43 -14.70
C PRO A 231 4.86 18.01 -14.22
N LEU A 232 4.60 17.98 -12.91
CA LEU A 232 3.39 18.56 -12.33
C LEU A 232 3.57 20.07 -12.13
N ALA A 233 2.82 20.88 -12.88
CA ALA A 233 2.77 22.33 -12.71
C ALA A 233 2.14 22.70 -11.34
N PRO A 234 2.41 23.89 -10.79
CA PRO A 234 1.86 24.34 -9.50
C PRO A 234 0.33 24.23 -9.40
N ASP A 235 -0.39 24.62 -10.46
CA ASP A 235 -1.86 24.53 -10.51
C ASP A 235 -2.32 23.05 -10.47
N ARG A 236 -1.57 22.15 -11.10
CA ARG A 236 -1.85 20.71 -11.06
C ARG A 236 -1.63 20.13 -9.67
N LEU A 237 -0.55 20.52 -8.99
CA LEU A 237 -0.29 20.13 -7.58
C LEU A 237 -1.41 20.62 -6.66
N ALA A 238 -1.89 21.87 -6.87
CA ALA A 238 -3.01 22.41 -6.11
C ALA A 238 -4.32 21.64 -6.37
N ALA A 239 -4.61 21.27 -7.61
CA ALA A 239 -5.78 20.48 -7.99
C ALA A 239 -5.75 19.07 -7.37
N ILE A 240 -4.60 18.39 -7.41
CA ILE A 240 -4.39 17.06 -6.80
C ILE A 240 -4.65 17.15 -5.28
N ARG A 241 -4.04 18.12 -4.60
CA ARG A 241 -4.25 18.34 -3.18
C ARG A 241 -5.74 18.55 -2.84
N ALA A 242 -6.43 19.39 -3.60
CA ALA A 242 -7.86 19.63 -3.41
C ALA A 242 -8.70 18.36 -3.62
N ALA A 243 -8.38 17.54 -4.63
CA ALA A 243 -9.06 16.28 -4.89
C ALA A 243 -8.89 15.28 -3.73
N VAL A 244 -7.68 15.15 -3.16
CA VAL A 244 -7.43 14.28 -2.01
C VAL A 244 -8.19 14.78 -0.77
N VAL A 245 -8.14 16.09 -0.47
CA VAL A 245 -8.92 16.66 0.65
C VAL A 245 -10.42 16.41 0.48
N THR A 246 -10.95 16.58 -0.73
CA THR A 246 -12.37 16.32 -1.02
C THR A 246 -12.71 14.85 -0.81
N ALA A 247 -11.86 13.92 -1.27
CA ALA A 247 -12.07 12.48 -1.08
C ALA A 247 -12.06 12.09 0.41
N LEU A 248 -11.13 12.63 1.19
CA LEU A 248 -11.07 12.39 2.63
C LEU A 248 -12.33 12.93 3.34
N ARG A 249 -12.77 14.14 3.03
CA ARG A 249 -14.01 14.72 3.60
C ARG A 249 -15.23 13.87 3.27
N ALA A 250 -15.36 13.45 2.01
CA ALA A 250 -16.47 12.60 1.58
C ALA A 250 -16.48 11.25 2.32
N ALA A 251 -15.31 10.63 2.52
CA ALA A 251 -15.17 9.37 3.27
C ALA A 251 -15.47 9.54 4.76
N MET A 252 -15.15 10.69 5.35
CA MET A 252 -15.47 11.01 6.75
C MET A 252 -16.94 11.42 6.97
N GLY A 253 -17.72 11.64 5.92
CA GLY A 253 -19.11 12.09 6.02
C GLY A 253 -19.28 13.58 6.34
N THR A 254 -18.24 14.40 6.13
CA THR A 254 -18.21 15.86 6.41
C THR A 254 -18.32 16.70 5.13
N ALA A 255 -18.92 16.18 4.08
CA ALA A 255 -19.15 16.90 2.81
C ALA A 255 -20.46 17.67 2.81
#